data_73cd92381601840eb1f3c47e2faff432
#
_entry.id   73cd92381601840eb1f3c47e2faff432
#
_cell.length_a   1.000
_cell.length_b   1.000
_cell.length_c   1.000
_cell.angle_alpha   90.00
_cell.angle_beta   90.00
_cell.angle_gamma   90.00
#
_symmetry.space_group_name_H-M   'P 1'
#
loop_
_entity.id
_entity.type
_entity.pdbx_description
1 polymer ?
#
loop_
_entity_poly.entity_id
_entity_poly.type
_entity_poly.pdbx_seq_one_letter_code
_entity_poly.pdbx_strand_id
1 'polypeptide(L)'
;MSENLLNLVNTIRERKNKDEDKSYTSSLLSGGLSKCIDKMEEEFGELKEALNNKSNIVHEAADTIYHILVTLEAADIKFEDVLKELEDRKKQSGIEEKNNR
;
A
#
# COMPACT_ATOMS: atom_id res chain seq x y z
N MET A 1 -8.96 -8.45 9.40
CA MET A 1 -7.86 -8.41 8.41
C MET A 1 -6.91 -9.53 8.72
N SER A 2 -6.42 -10.18 7.71
CA SER A 2 -5.64 -11.38 7.90
C SER A 2 -4.26 -11.12 8.48
N GLU A 3 -3.75 -12.12 9.18
CA GLU A 3 -2.39 -12.09 9.69
C GLU A 3 -1.38 -11.98 8.57
N ASN A 4 -1.70 -12.49 7.39
CA ASN A 4 -0.80 -12.44 6.24
C ASN A 4 -0.48 -11.02 5.83
N LEU A 5 -1.49 -10.15 5.83
CA LEU A 5 -1.28 -8.75 5.47
C LEU A 5 -0.44 -8.03 6.52
N LEU A 6 -0.70 -8.27 7.80
CA LEU A 6 0.09 -7.67 8.88
C LEU A 6 1.53 -8.18 8.86
N ASN A 7 1.73 -9.44 8.51
CA ASN A 7 3.07 -9.99 8.37
C ASN A 7 3.84 -9.29 7.25
N LEU A 8 3.16 -9.00 6.13
CA LEU A 8 3.78 -8.26 5.05
C LEU A 8 4.16 -6.85 5.49
N VAL A 9 3.26 -6.17 6.22
CA VAL A 9 3.54 -4.84 6.77
C VAL A 9 4.77 -4.88 7.67
N ASN A 10 4.86 -5.87 8.55
CA ASN A 10 6.01 -6.01 9.44
C ASN A 10 7.31 -6.28 8.68
N THR A 11 7.24 -7.07 7.63
CA THR A 11 8.41 -7.31 6.77
C THR A 11 8.90 -6.01 6.14
N ILE A 12 7.96 -5.19 5.65
CA ILE A 12 8.31 -3.90 5.06
C ILE A 12 8.98 -2.99 6.09
N ARG A 13 8.45 -2.95 7.32
CA ARG A 13 9.04 -2.18 8.42
C ARG A 13 10.48 -2.61 8.73
N GLU A 14 10.71 -3.90 8.70
CA GLU A 14 12.05 -4.45 8.97
C GLU A 14 13.07 -4.06 7.91
N ARG A 15 12.60 -3.75 6.70
CA ARG A 15 13.50 -3.36 5.60
C ARG A 15 13.85 -1.89 5.62
N LYS A 16 13.13 -1.10 6.40
CA LYS A 16 13.42 0.33 6.54
C LYS A 16 14.79 0.50 7.22
N ASN A 17 15.63 1.38 6.68
CA ASN A 17 16.98 1.62 7.17
C ASN A 17 17.94 0.43 7.05
N LYS A 18 17.58 -0.54 6.23
CA LYS A 18 18.47 -1.65 5.90
C LYS A 18 19.25 -1.34 4.63
N ASP A 19 20.23 -2.18 4.35
CA ASP A 19 21.05 -2.05 3.16
C ASP A 19 20.18 -2.16 1.90
N GLU A 20 20.19 -1.10 1.09
CA GLU A 20 19.36 -1.04 -0.12
C GLU A 20 19.70 -2.12 -1.15
N ASP A 21 20.92 -2.66 -1.11
CA ASP A 21 21.33 -3.71 -2.01
C ASP A 21 20.74 -5.07 -1.68
N LYS A 22 20.08 -5.19 -0.54
CA LYS A 22 19.59 -6.47 -0.05
C LYS A 22 18.15 -6.78 -0.37
N SER A 23 17.37 -5.77 -0.75
CA SER A 23 15.99 -6.02 -1.16
C SER A 23 15.43 -4.85 -1.95
N TYR A 24 14.44 -5.16 -2.77
CA TYR A 24 13.71 -4.16 -3.52
C TYR A 24 13.02 -3.17 -2.58
N THR A 25 12.42 -3.69 -1.50
CA THR A 25 11.74 -2.85 -0.49
C THR A 25 12.72 -1.85 0.15
N SER A 26 13.91 -2.31 0.53
CA SER A 26 14.92 -1.42 1.10
C SER A 26 15.33 -0.34 0.10
N SER A 27 15.46 -0.71 -1.16
CA SER A 27 15.80 0.23 -2.23
C SER A 27 14.73 1.31 -2.39
N LEU A 28 13.44 0.91 -2.37
CA LEU A 28 12.34 1.86 -2.47
C LEU A 28 12.32 2.82 -1.29
N LEU A 29 12.44 2.29 -0.09
CA LEU A 29 12.39 3.10 1.12
C LEU A 29 13.56 4.07 1.21
N SER A 30 14.76 3.66 0.80
CA SER A 30 15.92 4.54 0.82
C SER A 30 15.82 5.66 -0.22
N GLY A 31 15.01 5.47 -1.26
CA GLY A 31 14.75 6.51 -2.25
C GLY A 31 13.86 7.64 -1.78
N GLY A 32 13.19 7.46 -0.64
CA GLY A 32 12.36 8.48 -0.02
C GLY A 32 10.91 8.44 -0.47
N LEU A 33 10.10 9.24 0.21
CA LEU A 33 8.65 9.28 -0.02
C LEU A 33 8.28 9.64 -1.45
N SER A 34 8.96 10.63 -2.03
CA SER A 34 8.65 11.07 -3.40
C SER A 34 8.80 9.95 -4.41
N LYS A 35 9.87 9.16 -4.29
CA LYS A 35 10.09 8.02 -5.17
C LYS A 35 9.03 6.95 -4.96
N CYS A 36 8.64 6.71 -3.72
CA CYS A 36 7.60 5.72 -3.42
C CYS A 36 6.25 6.16 -4.01
N ILE A 37 5.93 7.45 -3.93
CA ILE A 37 4.70 7.99 -4.52
C ILE A 37 4.70 7.78 -6.04
N ASP A 38 5.81 8.10 -6.70
CA ASP A 38 5.91 7.95 -8.15
C ASP A 38 5.72 6.49 -8.58
N LYS A 39 6.33 5.56 -7.84
CA LYS A 39 6.17 4.14 -8.12
C LYS A 39 4.74 3.66 -7.87
N MET A 40 4.13 4.12 -6.80
CA MET A 40 2.74 3.77 -6.50
C MET A 40 1.81 4.24 -7.61
N GLU A 41 2.00 5.46 -8.10
CA GLU A 41 1.21 6.01 -9.20
C GLU A 41 1.38 5.17 -10.47
N GLU A 42 2.61 4.77 -10.76
CA GLU A 42 2.91 3.91 -11.90
C GLU A 42 2.16 2.58 -11.80
N GLU A 43 2.14 1.98 -10.60
CA GLU A 43 1.44 0.71 -10.40
C GLU A 43 -0.07 0.85 -10.51
N PHE A 44 -0.64 1.97 -10.09
CA PHE A 44 -2.05 2.26 -10.31
C PHE A 44 -2.38 2.26 -11.81
N GLY A 45 -1.53 2.86 -12.62
CA GLY A 45 -1.70 2.86 -14.07
C GLY A 45 -1.68 1.47 -14.67
N GLU A 46 -0.77 0.63 -14.20
CA GLU A 46 -0.67 -0.75 -14.66
C GLU A 46 -1.89 -1.57 -14.25
N LEU A 47 -2.41 -1.36 -13.05
CA LEU A 47 -3.63 -2.03 -12.61
C LEU A 47 -4.82 -1.60 -13.46
N LYS A 48 -4.95 -0.31 -13.73
CA LYS A 48 -6.01 0.21 -14.59
C LYS A 48 -5.98 -0.45 -15.96
N GLU A 49 -4.79 -0.54 -16.54
CA GLU A 49 -4.62 -1.16 -17.85
C GLU A 49 -4.97 -2.65 -17.80
N ALA A 50 -4.54 -3.36 -16.77
CA ALA A 50 -4.86 -4.77 -16.59
C ALA A 50 -6.36 -5.00 -16.49
N LEU A 51 -7.04 -4.14 -15.74
CA LEU A 51 -8.51 -4.24 -15.59
C LEU A 51 -9.23 -3.99 -16.92
N ASN A 52 -8.78 -3.00 -17.68
CA ASN A 52 -9.37 -2.71 -18.99
C ASN A 52 -9.15 -3.85 -19.99
N ASN A 53 -7.99 -4.45 -19.96
CA ASN A 53 -7.61 -5.52 -20.88
C ASN A 53 -7.98 -6.92 -20.38
N LYS A 54 -8.47 -7.01 -19.13
CA LYS A 54 -8.83 -8.29 -18.48
C LYS A 54 -7.66 -9.27 -18.48
N SER A 55 -6.48 -8.76 -18.18
CA SER A 55 -5.24 -9.55 -18.23
C SER A 55 -4.36 -9.22 -17.05
N ASN A 56 -3.82 -10.25 -16.41
CA ASN A 56 -2.83 -10.11 -15.33
C ASN A 56 -3.32 -9.29 -14.13
N ILE A 57 -4.62 -9.29 -13.88
CA ILE A 57 -5.24 -8.42 -12.86
C ILE A 57 -4.74 -8.72 -11.46
N VAL A 58 -4.67 -10.01 -11.09
CA VAL A 58 -4.26 -10.39 -9.71
C VAL A 58 -2.83 -9.92 -9.45
N HIS A 59 -1.95 -10.09 -10.40
CA HIS A 59 -0.56 -9.67 -10.26
C HIS A 59 -0.47 -8.15 -10.09
N GLU A 60 -1.15 -7.39 -10.92
CA GLU A 60 -1.10 -5.94 -10.86
C GLU A 60 -1.79 -5.38 -9.61
N ALA A 61 -2.86 -6.04 -9.15
CA ALA A 61 -3.52 -5.66 -7.89
C ALA A 61 -2.57 -5.89 -6.71
N ALA A 62 -1.86 -7.02 -6.70
CA ALA A 62 -0.91 -7.32 -5.63
C ALA A 62 0.24 -6.30 -5.61
N ASP A 63 0.78 -5.95 -6.79
CA ASP A 63 1.83 -4.95 -6.89
C ASP A 63 1.36 -3.59 -6.38
N THR A 64 0.12 -3.21 -6.72
CA THR A 64 -0.44 -1.93 -6.29
C THR A 64 -0.59 -1.88 -4.78
N ILE A 65 -1.14 -2.92 -4.17
CA ILE A 65 -1.28 -2.99 -2.71
C ILE A 65 0.08 -2.94 -2.04
N TYR A 66 1.05 -3.69 -2.56
CA TYR A 66 2.40 -3.68 -2.03
C TYR A 66 3.00 -2.27 -2.03
N HIS A 67 2.87 -1.54 -3.14
CA HIS A 67 3.42 -0.19 -3.23
C HIS A 67 2.68 0.81 -2.35
N ILE A 68 1.37 0.61 -2.12
CA ILE A 68 0.62 1.42 -1.14
C ILE A 68 1.23 1.22 0.25
N LEU A 69 1.48 -0.02 0.65
CA LEU A 69 2.04 -0.32 1.96
C LEU A 69 3.44 0.27 2.13
N VAL A 70 4.28 0.15 1.11
CA VAL A 70 5.64 0.71 1.14
C VAL A 70 5.58 2.24 1.26
N THR A 71 4.68 2.87 0.52
CA THR A 71 4.55 4.33 0.52
C THR A 71 4.08 4.83 1.89
N LEU A 72 3.15 4.13 2.52
CA LEU A 72 2.71 4.48 3.87
C LEU A 72 3.86 4.38 4.86
N GLU A 73 4.68 3.35 4.74
CA GLU A 73 5.85 3.21 5.61
C GLU A 73 6.85 4.34 5.38
N ALA A 74 7.07 4.72 4.12
CA ALA A 74 7.96 5.85 3.79
C ALA A 74 7.45 7.17 4.38
N ALA A 75 6.13 7.29 4.52
CA ALA A 75 5.49 8.49 5.11
C ALA A 75 5.38 8.42 6.63
N ASP A 76 5.90 7.38 7.25
CA ASP A 76 5.81 7.12 8.69
C ASP A 76 4.38 6.99 9.19
N ILE A 77 3.50 6.46 8.34
CA ILE A 77 2.10 6.19 8.69
C ILE A 77 1.98 4.72 9.08
N LYS A 78 1.37 4.46 10.22
CA LYS A 78 1.16 3.09 10.67
C LYS A 78 -0.05 2.48 9.95
N PHE A 79 0.15 1.33 9.34
CA PHE A 79 -0.94 0.64 8.66
C PHE A 79 -2.08 0.30 9.61
N GLU A 80 -1.78 0.07 10.89
CA GLU A 80 -2.79 -0.19 11.91
C GLU A 80 -3.81 0.95 12.02
N ASP A 81 -3.36 2.19 11.82
CA ASP A 81 -4.25 3.34 11.84
C ASP A 81 -5.19 3.34 10.64
N VAL A 82 -4.70 2.89 9.48
CA VAL A 82 -5.54 2.73 8.29
C VAL A 82 -6.58 1.65 8.53
N LEU A 83 -6.18 0.54 9.15
CA LEU A 83 -7.12 -0.54 9.48
C LEU A 83 -8.20 -0.06 10.43
N LYS A 84 -7.82 0.73 11.44
CA LYS A 84 -8.78 1.26 12.40
C LYS A 84 -9.81 2.14 11.70
N GLU A 85 -9.36 2.99 10.79
CA GLU A 85 -10.26 3.83 10.01
C GLU A 85 -11.25 2.99 9.20
N LEU A 86 -10.76 1.92 8.58
CA LEU A 86 -11.63 1.01 7.83
C LEU A 86 -12.63 0.30 8.73
N GLU A 87 -12.21 -0.12 9.92
CA GLU A 87 -13.11 -0.75 10.88
C GLU A 87 -14.19 0.21 11.36
N ASP A 88 -13.82 1.46 11.60
CA ASP A 88 -14.77 2.48 12.02
C ASP A 88 -15.81 2.74 10.91
N ARG A 89 -15.40 2.71 9.65
CA ARG A 89 -16.32 2.91 8.53
C ARG A 89 -17.32 1.78 8.35
N LYS A 90 -16.99 0.58 8.80
CA LYS A 90 -17.94 -0.54 8.76
C LYS A 90 -19.19 -0.30 9.59
N LYS A 91 -19.12 0.62 10.57
CA LYS A 91 -20.22 0.92 11.48
C LYS A 91 -21.19 1.93 10.90
N GLN A 92 -20.91 2.46 9.72
CA GLN A 92 -21.74 3.46 9.05
C GLN A 92 -22.02 3.03 7.62
N SER A 93 -23.17 3.47 7.09
CA SER A 93 -23.42 3.30 5.66
C SER A 93 -22.54 4.27 4.88
N GLY A 94 -22.25 3.96 3.62
CA GLY A 94 -21.45 4.84 2.77
C GLY A 94 -22.06 6.23 2.64
N ILE A 95 -23.40 6.32 2.66
CA ILE A 95 -24.11 7.60 2.57
C ILE A 95 -23.89 8.41 3.84
N GLU A 96 -24.02 7.79 4.99
CA GLU A 96 -23.80 8.47 6.28
C GLU A 96 -22.37 9.00 6.39
N GLU A 97 -21.40 8.22 6.02
CA GLU A 97 -20.00 8.61 6.06
C GLU A 97 -19.74 9.80 5.16
N LYS A 98 -20.29 9.75 3.93
CA LYS A 98 -20.13 10.84 2.97
C LYS A 98 -20.73 12.14 3.48
N ASN A 99 -21.88 12.08 4.13
CA ASN A 99 -22.57 13.28 4.65
C ASN A 99 -21.86 13.88 5.85
N ASN A 100 -21.06 13.11 6.55
CA ASN A 100 -20.37 13.55 7.77
C ASN A 100 -18.96 14.07 7.56
N ARG A 101 -18.45 14.05 6.34
CA ARG A 101 -17.11 14.54 6.02
C ARG A 101 -17.04 16.05 5.98
#